data_04c47ea955fbc36a1500bb91d5c62623
#
_entry.id   04c47ea955fbc36a1500bb91d5c62623
#
_cell.length_a   1.000
_cell.length_b   1.000
_cell.length_c   1.000
_cell.angle_alpha   90.00
_cell.angle_beta   90.00
_cell.angle_gamma   90.00
#
_symmetry.space_group_name_H-M   'P 1'
#
loop_
_entity.id
_entity.type
_entity.pdbx_description
1 polymer ?
#
loop_
_entity_poly.entity_id
_entity_poly.type
_entity_poly.pdbx_seq_one_letter_code
_entity_poly.pdbx_strand_id
1 'polypeptide(L)'
;MAQGSKSRIIIWTIVAILVVVAVVMLVTKPKTGTRPPVNAEQFVRQHESRFQKLENRVAAAQADFPGAPAEQWQKIDDEIARGRQVLAGMPGLTEQKDLVPKRDSVLKAYTAAKKVLKAITG
;
A
#
# COMPACT_ATOMS: atom_id res chain seq x y z
N MET A 1 -22.03 32.12 36.02
CA MET A 1 -21.76 32.73 34.72
C MET A 1 -22.34 31.88 33.60
N ALA A 2 -23.38 32.37 32.98
CA ALA A 2 -24.11 31.63 31.96
C ALA A 2 -23.28 31.29 30.73
N GLN A 3 -22.34 32.11 30.35
CA GLN A 3 -21.50 31.88 29.17
C GLN A 3 -20.50 30.72 29.34
N GLY A 4 -19.93 30.56 30.52
CA GLY A 4 -19.05 29.46 30.83
C GLY A 4 -19.75 28.10 30.79
N SER A 5 -21.01 28.07 31.29
CA SER A 5 -21.83 26.88 31.29
C SER A 5 -22.23 26.47 29.87
N LYS A 6 -22.58 27.44 29.03
CA LYS A 6 -22.93 27.17 27.62
C LYS A 6 -21.76 26.64 26.83
N SER A 7 -20.57 27.21 27.00
CA SER A 7 -19.37 26.73 26.35
C SER A 7 -19.03 25.31 26.77
N ARG A 8 -19.16 25.00 28.05
CA ARG A 8 -18.92 23.63 28.54
C ARG A 8 -19.93 22.64 27.98
N ILE A 9 -21.20 23.00 27.92
CA ILE A 9 -22.24 22.15 27.33
C ILE A 9 -21.95 21.88 25.86
N ILE A 10 -21.54 22.91 25.10
CA ILE A 10 -21.20 22.77 23.68
C ILE A 10 -20.00 21.85 23.51
N ILE A 11 -18.95 22.05 24.31
CA ILE A 11 -17.73 21.22 24.24
C ILE A 11 -18.08 19.76 24.59
N TRP A 12 -18.84 19.54 25.65
CA TRP A 12 -19.25 18.20 26.06
C TRP A 12 -20.14 17.54 25.01
N THR A 13 -21.02 18.30 24.37
CA THR A 13 -21.87 17.81 23.30
C THR A 13 -21.02 17.36 22.08
N ILE A 14 -20.03 18.16 21.70
CA ILE A 14 -19.11 17.83 20.60
C ILE A 14 -18.32 16.57 20.94
N VAL A 15 -17.79 16.49 22.16
CA VAL A 15 -17.04 15.29 22.61
C VAL A 15 -17.95 14.06 22.59
N ALA A 16 -19.17 14.17 23.08
CA ALA A 16 -20.14 13.07 23.07
C ALA A 16 -20.43 12.59 21.63
N ILE A 17 -20.62 13.52 20.69
CA ILE A 17 -20.84 13.21 19.29
C ILE A 17 -19.63 12.49 18.69
N LEU A 18 -18.43 12.99 18.95
CA LEU A 18 -17.19 12.36 18.47
C LEU A 18 -17.02 10.94 19.00
N VAL A 19 -17.33 10.73 20.29
CA VAL A 19 -17.27 9.40 20.90
C VAL A 19 -18.28 8.46 20.24
N VAL A 20 -19.51 8.93 20.02
CA VAL A 20 -20.54 8.12 19.36
C VAL A 20 -20.13 7.77 17.94
N VAL A 21 -19.60 8.72 17.19
CA VAL A 21 -19.09 8.47 15.83
C VAL A 21 -17.96 7.45 15.85
N ALA A 22 -17.03 7.58 16.78
CA ALA A 22 -15.92 6.63 16.91
C ALA A 22 -16.42 5.22 17.24
N VAL A 23 -17.39 5.10 18.16
CA VAL A 23 -17.99 3.80 18.51
C VAL A 23 -18.75 3.21 17.33
N VAL A 24 -19.52 4.02 16.62
CA VAL A 24 -20.24 3.56 15.42
C VAL A 24 -19.27 3.09 14.35
N MET A 25 -18.17 3.80 14.14
CA MET A 25 -17.14 3.38 13.20
C MET A 25 -16.46 2.08 13.60
N LEU A 26 -16.24 1.86 14.90
CA LEU A 26 -15.69 0.60 15.41
C LEU A 26 -16.65 -0.58 15.25
N VAL A 27 -17.94 -0.33 15.47
CA VAL A 27 -18.98 -1.37 15.40
C VAL A 27 -19.31 -1.70 13.94
N THR A 28 -19.27 -0.71 13.04
CA THR A 28 -19.56 -0.92 11.61
C THR A 28 -18.38 -1.44 10.82
N LYS A 29 -17.17 -1.37 11.36
CA LYS A 29 -16.05 -2.07 10.75
C LYS A 29 -16.30 -3.58 10.82
N PRO A 30 -16.19 -4.28 9.68
CA PRO A 30 -16.34 -5.73 9.70
C PRO A 30 -15.36 -6.34 10.69
N LYS A 31 -15.83 -7.24 11.51
CA LYS A 31 -15.06 -7.88 12.58
C LYS A 31 -13.84 -8.65 12.09
N THR A 32 -13.74 -8.87 10.81
CA THR A 32 -12.68 -9.62 10.19
C THR A 32 -11.46 -8.76 9.87
N GLY A 33 -11.41 -7.50 10.34
CA GLY A 33 -10.32 -6.59 10.03
C GLY A 33 -10.10 -6.46 8.54
N THR A 34 -11.16 -6.62 7.79
CA THR A 34 -11.08 -6.81 6.37
C THR A 34 -10.68 -5.52 5.69
N ARG A 35 -9.55 -5.63 5.07
CA ARG A 35 -9.22 -4.78 3.97
C ARG A 35 -10.34 -4.86 2.93
N PRO A 36 -10.60 -3.77 2.17
CA PRO A 36 -11.56 -3.83 1.07
C PRO A 36 -11.24 -5.01 0.16
N PRO A 37 -12.25 -5.64 -0.47
CA PRO A 37 -12.01 -6.73 -1.40
C PRO A 37 -11.07 -6.27 -2.51
N VAL A 38 -10.17 -7.15 -2.92
CA VAL A 38 -9.21 -6.86 -3.99
C VAL A 38 -9.96 -6.81 -5.31
N ASN A 39 -9.84 -5.68 -6.01
CA ASN A 39 -10.28 -5.56 -7.38
C ASN A 39 -9.08 -5.81 -8.30
N ALA A 40 -9.09 -6.94 -9.00
CA ALA A 40 -7.95 -7.38 -9.80
C ALA A 40 -7.55 -6.35 -10.86
N GLU A 41 -8.51 -5.81 -11.61
CA GLU A 41 -8.21 -4.84 -12.66
C GLU A 41 -7.58 -3.56 -12.11
N GLN A 42 -8.19 -3.01 -11.06
CA GLN A 42 -7.68 -1.79 -10.44
C GLN A 42 -6.32 -2.02 -9.79
N PHE A 43 -6.15 -3.13 -9.10
CA PHE A 43 -4.90 -3.49 -8.45
C PHE A 43 -3.78 -3.66 -9.48
N VAL A 44 -4.02 -4.39 -10.56
CA VAL A 44 -3.05 -4.61 -11.63
C VAL A 44 -2.65 -3.28 -12.25
N ARG A 45 -3.62 -2.44 -12.58
CA ARG A 45 -3.37 -1.12 -13.20
C ARG A 45 -2.51 -0.23 -12.29
N GLN A 46 -2.87 -0.16 -11.01
CA GLN A 46 -2.13 0.65 -10.04
C GLN A 46 -0.70 0.15 -9.85
N HIS A 47 -0.52 -1.16 -9.73
CA HIS A 47 0.80 -1.73 -9.47
C HIS A 47 1.68 -1.78 -10.69
N GLU A 48 1.13 -1.95 -11.88
CA GLU A 48 1.90 -1.78 -13.12
C GLU A 48 2.47 -0.37 -13.23
N SER A 49 1.67 0.63 -12.91
CA SER A 49 2.12 2.02 -12.87
C SER A 49 3.22 2.22 -11.81
N ARG A 50 3.07 1.62 -10.64
CA ARG A 50 4.09 1.69 -9.58
C ARG A 50 5.39 1.02 -9.99
N PHE A 51 5.32 -0.16 -10.60
CA PHE A 51 6.52 -0.84 -11.10
C PHE A 51 7.20 -0.05 -12.21
N GLN A 52 6.42 0.57 -13.09
CA GLN A 52 6.99 1.43 -14.13
C GLN A 52 7.74 2.63 -13.52
N LYS A 53 7.16 3.27 -12.53
CA LYS A 53 7.83 4.36 -11.82
C LYS A 53 9.09 3.88 -11.10
N LEU A 54 9.04 2.68 -10.51
CA LEU A 54 10.18 2.08 -9.85
C LEU A 54 11.30 1.79 -10.84
N GLU A 55 10.98 1.25 -12.01
CA GLU A 55 11.96 1.02 -13.08
C GLU A 55 12.60 2.32 -13.54
N ASN A 56 11.82 3.40 -13.66
CA ASN A 56 12.35 4.70 -14.02
C ASN A 56 13.33 5.22 -12.95
N ARG A 57 13.02 5.01 -11.67
CA ARG A 57 13.92 5.33 -10.57
C ARG A 57 15.19 4.48 -10.60
N VAL A 58 15.06 3.20 -10.92
CA VAL A 58 16.21 2.30 -11.04
C VAL A 58 17.13 2.77 -12.17
N ALA A 59 16.58 3.12 -13.32
CA ALA A 59 17.38 3.64 -14.45
C ALA A 59 18.13 4.92 -14.06
N ALA A 60 17.46 5.85 -13.39
CA ALA A 60 18.09 7.08 -12.90
C ALA A 60 19.18 6.78 -11.87
N ALA A 61 18.92 5.85 -10.95
CA ALA A 61 19.89 5.47 -9.93
C ALA A 61 21.11 4.76 -10.54
N GLN A 62 20.93 3.95 -11.57
CA GLN A 62 22.05 3.33 -12.30
C GLN A 62 22.97 4.36 -12.91
N ALA A 63 22.43 5.47 -13.41
CA ALA A 63 23.20 6.58 -13.94
C ALA A 63 23.96 7.32 -12.83
N ASP A 64 23.33 7.51 -11.66
CA ASP A 64 23.88 8.25 -10.54
C ASP A 64 24.88 7.43 -9.70
N PHE A 65 24.69 6.10 -9.65
CA PHE A 65 25.48 5.19 -8.84
C PHE A 65 26.10 4.07 -9.67
N PRO A 66 26.99 4.40 -10.63
CA PRO A 66 27.57 3.38 -11.51
C PRO A 66 28.49 2.40 -10.77
N GLY A 67 28.96 2.75 -9.57
CA GLY A 67 29.80 1.89 -8.74
C GLY A 67 29.04 0.89 -7.89
N ALA A 68 27.72 0.89 -7.91
CA ALA A 68 26.93 -0.07 -7.16
C ALA A 68 27.10 -1.49 -7.72
N PRO A 69 27.12 -2.54 -6.84
CA PRO A 69 27.30 -3.92 -7.30
C PRO A 69 26.23 -4.36 -8.29
N ALA A 70 26.65 -5.04 -9.36
CA ALA A 70 25.73 -5.57 -10.37
C ALA A 70 24.70 -6.54 -9.76
N GLU A 71 25.08 -7.26 -8.72
CA GLU A 71 24.19 -8.18 -8.00
C GLU A 71 22.97 -7.48 -7.41
N GLN A 72 23.14 -6.26 -6.91
CA GLN A 72 22.04 -5.48 -6.34
C GLN A 72 21.06 -5.05 -7.42
N TRP A 73 21.55 -4.59 -8.56
CA TRP A 73 20.72 -4.24 -9.71
C TRP A 73 19.95 -5.46 -10.22
N GLN A 74 20.61 -6.59 -10.31
CA GLN A 74 19.98 -7.85 -10.72
C GLN A 74 18.88 -8.27 -9.74
N LYS A 75 19.11 -8.10 -8.44
CA LYS A 75 18.13 -8.42 -7.41
C LYS A 75 16.88 -7.55 -7.54
N ILE A 76 17.05 -6.27 -7.83
CA ILE A 76 15.94 -5.36 -8.08
C ILE A 76 15.15 -5.82 -9.32
N ASP A 77 15.83 -6.11 -10.40
CA ASP A 77 15.20 -6.58 -11.64
C ASP A 77 14.44 -7.89 -11.43
N ASP A 78 15.01 -8.81 -10.67
CA ASP A 78 14.37 -10.10 -10.37
C ASP A 78 13.08 -9.91 -9.55
N GLU A 79 13.10 -9.00 -8.58
CA GLU A 79 11.92 -8.72 -7.78
C GLU A 79 10.82 -8.01 -8.59
N ILE A 80 11.20 -7.08 -9.45
CA ILE A 80 10.25 -6.40 -10.35
C ILE A 80 9.63 -7.43 -11.31
N ALA A 81 10.45 -8.30 -11.91
CA ALA A 81 9.96 -9.35 -12.80
C ALA A 81 9.00 -10.30 -12.09
N ARG A 82 9.33 -10.70 -10.86
CA ARG A 82 8.46 -11.55 -10.04
C ARG A 82 7.12 -10.88 -9.76
N GLY A 83 7.13 -9.62 -9.36
CA GLY A 83 5.91 -8.86 -9.10
C GLY A 83 5.04 -8.72 -10.35
N ARG A 84 5.64 -8.41 -11.48
CA ARG A 84 4.93 -8.33 -12.76
C ARG A 84 4.35 -9.64 -13.21
N GLN A 85 5.08 -10.75 -13.00
CA GLN A 85 4.59 -12.08 -13.32
C GLN A 85 3.34 -12.43 -12.51
N VAL A 86 3.33 -12.10 -11.22
CA VAL A 86 2.16 -12.29 -10.37
C VAL A 86 1.00 -11.41 -10.84
N LEU A 87 1.26 -10.14 -11.18
CA LEU A 87 0.24 -9.24 -11.72
C LEU A 87 -0.38 -9.78 -13.01
N ALA A 88 0.43 -10.35 -13.89
CA ALA A 88 -0.05 -10.92 -15.14
C ALA A 88 -0.99 -12.11 -14.92
N GLY A 89 -0.86 -12.81 -13.80
CA GLY A 89 -1.75 -13.91 -13.44
C GLY A 89 -3.02 -13.51 -12.70
N MET A 90 -3.15 -12.25 -12.32
CA MET A 90 -4.32 -11.78 -11.56
C MET A 90 -5.58 -11.51 -12.40
N PRO A 91 -5.50 -11.00 -13.64
CA PRO A 91 -6.70 -10.79 -14.45
C PRO A 91 -7.45 -12.10 -14.69
N GLY A 92 -8.76 -12.05 -14.52
CA GLY A 92 -9.60 -13.24 -14.62
C GLY A 92 -9.83 -13.97 -13.31
N LEU A 93 -9.09 -13.67 -12.26
CA LEU A 93 -9.36 -14.20 -10.93
C LEU A 93 -10.51 -13.41 -10.31
N THR A 94 -11.51 -14.10 -9.80
CA THR A 94 -12.69 -13.47 -9.20
C THR A 94 -12.80 -13.74 -7.71
N GLU A 95 -12.16 -14.79 -7.22
CA GLU A 95 -12.26 -15.19 -5.82
C GLU A 95 -11.17 -14.53 -4.97
N GLN A 96 -11.60 -13.96 -3.84
CA GLN A 96 -10.66 -13.29 -2.92
C GLN A 96 -9.60 -14.23 -2.37
N LYS A 97 -9.92 -15.48 -2.15
CA LYS A 97 -8.94 -16.49 -1.69
C LYS A 97 -7.77 -16.68 -2.65
N ASP A 98 -7.99 -16.39 -3.95
CA ASP A 98 -6.93 -16.46 -4.97
C ASP A 98 -6.22 -15.12 -5.13
N LEU A 99 -6.96 -14.01 -5.00
CA LEU A 99 -6.42 -12.66 -5.17
C LEU A 99 -5.56 -12.21 -4.00
N VAL A 100 -5.95 -12.52 -2.76
CA VAL A 100 -5.25 -12.06 -1.57
C VAL A 100 -3.78 -12.55 -1.51
N PRO A 101 -3.48 -13.85 -1.74
CA PRO A 101 -2.09 -14.29 -1.76
C PRO A 101 -1.27 -13.64 -2.86
N LYS A 102 -1.87 -13.41 -4.03
CA LYS A 102 -1.19 -12.75 -5.15
C LYS A 102 -0.92 -11.28 -4.85
N ARG A 103 -1.89 -10.59 -4.25
CA ARG A 103 -1.69 -9.22 -3.77
C ARG A 103 -0.50 -9.15 -2.82
N ASP A 104 -0.46 -10.03 -1.84
CA ASP A 104 0.61 -10.05 -0.85
C ASP A 104 1.97 -10.33 -1.50
N SER A 105 2.01 -11.22 -2.50
CA SER A 105 3.23 -11.51 -3.27
C SER A 105 3.71 -10.29 -4.05
N VAL A 106 2.79 -9.56 -4.70
CA VAL A 106 3.11 -8.34 -5.44
C VAL A 106 3.67 -7.27 -4.51
N LEU A 107 3.01 -7.04 -3.38
CA LEU A 107 3.44 -6.05 -2.40
C LEU A 107 4.81 -6.40 -1.82
N LYS A 108 5.05 -7.68 -1.55
CA LYS A 108 6.33 -8.17 -1.04
C LYS A 108 7.45 -7.95 -2.06
N ALA A 109 7.20 -8.26 -3.33
CA ALA A 109 8.17 -8.05 -4.40
C ALA A 109 8.48 -6.56 -4.58
N TYR A 110 7.46 -5.72 -4.61
CA TYR A 110 7.62 -4.27 -4.72
C TYR A 110 8.44 -3.71 -3.55
N THR A 111 8.10 -4.11 -2.32
CA THR A 111 8.80 -3.68 -1.12
C THR A 111 10.25 -4.14 -1.12
N ALA A 112 10.52 -5.37 -1.53
CA ALA A 112 11.87 -5.92 -1.62
C ALA A 112 12.72 -5.15 -2.63
N ALA A 113 12.19 -4.89 -3.82
CA ALA A 113 12.87 -4.11 -4.85
C ALA A 113 13.18 -2.68 -4.37
N LYS A 114 12.19 -2.04 -3.77
CA LYS A 114 12.32 -0.69 -3.23
C LYS A 114 13.36 -0.61 -2.12
N LYS A 115 13.41 -1.62 -1.27
CA LYS A 115 14.37 -1.71 -0.16
C LYS A 115 15.81 -1.81 -0.66
N VAL A 116 16.05 -2.63 -1.69
CA VAL A 116 17.37 -2.77 -2.30
C VAL A 116 17.78 -1.46 -2.96
N LEU A 117 16.88 -0.83 -3.69
CA LEU A 117 17.13 0.47 -4.32
C LEU A 117 17.50 1.53 -3.27
N LYS A 118 16.78 1.58 -2.17
CA LYS A 118 17.06 2.52 -1.08
C LYS A 118 18.43 2.26 -0.45
N ALA A 119 18.83 1.00 -0.34
CA ALA A 119 20.17 0.66 0.18
C ALA A 119 21.28 1.15 -0.74
N ILE A 120 21.04 1.19 -2.06
CA ILE A 120 21.99 1.72 -3.04
C ILE A 120 22.03 3.25 -2.99
N THR A 121 20.88 3.88 -2.96
CA THR A 121 20.78 5.35 -3.07
C THR A 121 20.95 6.08 -1.74
N GLY A 122 20.94 5.38 -0.65
CA GLY A 122 21.08 5.92 0.69
C GLY A 122 19.81 6.36 1.32
#